data_3348228753ea20826aff08d9a8fe69f5
#
_entry.id   3348228753ea20826aff08d9a8fe69f5
#
_cell.length_a   1.000
_cell.length_b   1.000
_cell.length_c   1.000
_cell.angle_alpha   90.00
_cell.angle_beta   90.00
_cell.angle_gamma   90.00
#
_symmetry.space_group_name_H-M   'P 1'
#
loop_
_entity.id
_entity.type
_entity.pdbx_description
1 polymer ?
#
loop_
_entity_poly.entity_id
_entity_poly.type
_entity_poly.pdbx_seq_one_letter_code
_entity_poly.pdbx_strand_id
1 'polypeptide(L)'
;MSSEFETSQREGLKADFLAAHGFADARREQMPGDASTRLYERLHLPGGGRLIFMDQPPQAETQPCPPDATEGERRALGYNAMARLAAGRVDAFVACAGWLRSKGLSAPEIIVADAPAGFAVLEDLGDDLYATLIAGGDDEAPLYDAAVDTLVKLHAEAPPAVLEGGGSRWPLL
;
A
#
# COMPACT_ATOMS: atom_id res chain seq x y z
N MET A 1 -19.20 11.00 20.38
CA MET A 1 -19.12 9.75 21.20
C MET A 1 -18.84 8.51 20.33
N SER A 2 -19.53 8.24 19.19
CA SER A 2 -19.21 7.08 18.34
C SER A 2 -17.79 7.10 17.75
N SER A 3 -17.35 8.22 17.20
CA SER A 3 -16.03 8.36 16.55
C SER A 3 -14.84 8.15 17.50
N GLU A 4 -14.90 8.66 18.71
CA GLU A 4 -13.82 8.48 19.70
C GLU A 4 -13.72 7.03 20.20
N PHE A 5 -14.85 6.35 20.33
CA PHE A 5 -14.90 4.93 20.70
C PHE A 5 -14.32 4.06 19.59
N GLU A 6 -14.70 4.31 18.34
CA GLU A 6 -14.18 3.60 17.18
C GLU A 6 -12.67 3.80 17.02
N THR A 7 -12.18 5.02 17.21
CA THR A 7 -10.75 5.33 17.18
C THR A 7 -10.00 4.59 18.28
N SER A 8 -10.51 4.58 19.52
CA SER A 8 -9.90 3.87 20.64
C SER A 8 -9.87 2.35 20.42
N GLN A 9 -10.94 1.79 19.86
CA GLN A 9 -10.97 0.36 19.52
C GLN A 9 -9.96 0.01 18.44
N ARG A 10 -9.82 0.86 17.40
CA ARG A 10 -8.85 0.65 16.32
C ARG A 10 -7.42 0.70 16.84
N GLU A 11 -7.10 1.63 17.74
CA GLU A 11 -5.78 1.70 18.39
C GLU A 11 -5.47 0.44 19.23
N GLY A 12 -6.46 -0.14 19.90
CA GLY A 12 -6.30 -1.43 20.58
C GLY A 12 -5.91 -2.55 19.60
N LEU A 13 -6.62 -2.67 18.50
CA LEU A 13 -6.33 -3.68 17.46
C LEU A 13 -4.93 -3.50 16.84
N LYS A 14 -4.48 -2.26 16.61
CA LYS A 14 -3.12 -1.97 16.16
C LYS A 14 -2.07 -2.46 17.16
N ALA A 15 -2.26 -2.14 18.44
CA ALA A 15 -1.34 -2.55 19.50
C ALA A 15 -1.25 -4.08 19.62
N ASP A 16 -2.39 -4.76 19.56
CA ASP A 16 -2.46 -6.22 19.61
C ASP A 16 -1.75 -6.87 18.40
N PHE A 17 -1.99 -6.34 17.21
CA PHE A 17 -1.32 -6.81 15.99
C PHE A 17 0.20 -6.63 16.08
N LEU A 18 0.67 -5.45 16.47
CA LEU A 18 2.10 -5.18 16.61
C LEU A 18 2.75 -6.04 17.68
N ALA A 19 2.07 -6.26 18.82
CA ALA A 19 2.55 -7.13 19.89
C ALA A 19 2.64 -8.59 19.45
N ALA A 20 1.62 -9.08 18.74
CA ALA A 20 1.60 -10.46 18.24
C ALA A 20 2.75 -10.77 17.27
N HIS A 21 3.30 -9.76 16.60
CA HIS A 21 4.36 -9.91 15.61
C HIS A 21 5.73 -9.39 16.07
N GLY A 22 5.90 -9.12 17.37
CA GLY A 22 7.20 -8.76 17.95
C GLY A 22 7.56 -7.29 17.83
N PHE A 23 6.59 -6.40 17.56
CA PHE A 23 6.78 -4.96 17.44
C PHE A 23 6.21 -4.15 18.62
N ALA A 24 5.89 -4.81 19.74
CA ALA A 24 5.30 -4.14 20.91
C ALA A 24 6.16 -2.98 21.45
N ASP A 25 7.48 -3.14 21.40
CA ASP A 25 8.44 -2.16 21.93
C ASP A 25 8.89 -1.12 20.90
N ALA A 26 8.36 -1.16 19.67
CA ALA A 26 8.67 -0.18 18.65
C ALA A 26 8.04 1.18 18.99
N ARG A 27 8.84 2.26 18.93
CA ARG A 27 8.30 3.63 19.01
C ARG A 27 7.58 3.95 17.72
N ARG A 28 6.30 4.25 17.82
CA ARG A 28 5.44 4.60 16.70
C ARG A 28 5.52 6.11 16.44
N GLU A 29 5.67 6.49 15.19
CA GLU A 29 5.70 7.88 14.73
C GLU A 29 4.72 8.04 13.58
N GLN A 30 3.67 8.85 13.79
CA GLN A 30 2.66 9.11 12.77
C GLN A 30 3.29 9.80 11.57
N MET A 31 3.05 9.26 10.38
CA MET A 31 3.47 9.88 9.13
C MET A 31 2.38 10.83 8.60
N PRO A 32 2.76 11.87 7.85
CA PRO A 32 1.79 12.72 7.17
C PRO A 32 0.83 11.89 6.31
N GLY A 33 -0.46 12.15 6.44
CA GLY A 33 -1.48 11.53 5.60
C GLY A 33 -1.44 12.10 4.18
N ASP A 34 -1.88 11.29 3.23
CA ASP A 34 -2.16 11.72 1.86
C ASP A 34 -3.68 11.71 1.60
N ALA A 35 -4.08 11.80 0.34
CA ALA A 35 -5.49 11.74 -0.05
C ALA A 35 -6.08 10.31 0.02
N SER A 36 -5.31 9.32 0.45
CA SER A 36 -5.78 7.93 0.60
C SER A 36 -6.45 7.71 1.96
N THR A 37 -7.16 6.59 2.07
CA THR A 37 -7.74 6.14 3.34
C THR A 37 -6.74 5.36 4.19
N ARG A 38 -5.52 5.18 3.71
CA ARG A 38 -4.44 4.50 4.41
C ARG A 38 -3.77 5.46 5.37
N LEU A 39 -3.48 4.97 6.56
CA LEU A 39 -2.68 5.67 7.54
C LEU A 39 -1.34 4.93 7.69
N TYR A 40 -0.29 5.68 7.82
CA TYR A 40 1.04 5.12 7.97
C TYR A 40 1.70 5.62 9.24
N GLU A 41 2.42 4.72 9.90
CA GLU A 41 3.25 5.03 11.05
C GLU A 41 4.65 4.43 10.82
N ARG A 42 5.68 5.19 11.13
CA ARG A 42 7.04 4.67 11.14
C ARG A 42 7.32 3.99 12.47
N LEU A 43 7.74 2.75 12.42
CA LEU A 43 8.15 1.96 13.58
C LEU A 43 9.67 2.09 13.76
N HIS A 44 10.11 2.68 14.86
CA HIS A 44 11.52 2.71 15.23
C HIS A 44 11.80 1.54 16.17
N LEU A 45 12.60 0.59 15.72
CA LEU A 45 12.87 -0.64 16.45
C LEU A 45 13.89 -0.42 17.57
N PRO A 46 13.76 -1.07 18.74
CA PRO A 46 14.70 -0.92 19.87
C PRO A 46 16.16 -1.22 19.52
N GLY A 47 16.40 -2.18 18.62
CA GLY A 47 17.73 -2.56 18.13
C GLY A 47 18.30 -1.69 17.01
N GLY A 48 17.62 -0.60 16.67
CA GLY A 48 17.88 0.19 15.47
C GLY A 48 17.13 -0.36 14.24
N GLY A 49 17.07 0.43 13.20
CA GLY A 49 16.27 0.14 12.02
C GLY A 49 14.85 0.69 12.11
N ARG A 50 14.22 0.74 10.95
CA ARG A 50 12.88 1.31 10.79
C ARG A 50 12.04 0.43 9.88
N LEU A 51 10.76 0.37 10.16
CA LEU A 51 9.74 -0.27 9.34
C LEU A 51 8.55 0.69 9.20
N ILE A 52 7.66 0.39 8.28
CA ILE A 52 6.40 1.13 8.12
C ILE A 52 5.25 0.23 8.55
N PHE A 53 4.43 0.72 9.46
CA PHE A 53 3.13 0.12 9.77
C PHE A 53 2.05 0.80 8.93
N MET A 54 1.33 0.02 8.16
CA MET A 54 0.19 0.45 7.35
C MET A 54 -1.10 0.04 8.03
N ASP A 55 -1.97 1.01 8.25
CA ASP A 55 -3.33 0.84 8.73
C ASP A 55 -4.31 1.23 7.63
N GLN A 56 -5.03 0.25 7.13
CA GLN A 56 -6.10 0.43 6.17
C GLN A 56 -7.38 -0.17 6.72
N PRO A 57 -8.23 0.60 7.40
CA PRO A 57 -9.49 0.09 7.91
C PRO A 57 -10.29 -0.59 6.81
N PRO A 58 -10.81 -1.81 7.04
CA PRO A 58 -11.65 -2.48 6.06
C PRO A 58 -12.81 -1.60 5.64
N GLN A 59 -12.94 -1.37 4.35
CA GLN A 59 -14.08 -0.63 3.79
C GLN A 59 -15.05 -1.60 3.13
N ALA A 60 -16.33 -1.25 3.13
CA ALA A 60 -17.31 -1.99 2.37
C ALA A 60 -16.91 -1.98 0.89
N GLU A 61 -16.77 -3.16 0.30
CA GLU A 61 -16.44 -3.27 -1.11
C GLU A 61 -17.62 -2.78 -1.95
N THR A 62 -17.33 -1.90 -2.90
CA THR A 62 -18.25 -1.61 -4.00
C THR A 62 -18.32 -2.81 -4.94
N GLN A 63 -19.45 -2.98 -5.60
CA GLN A 63 -19.60 -4.04 -6.59
C GLN A 63 -18.49 -3.92 -7.66
N PRO A 64 -17.78 -5.03 -7.99
CA PRO A 64 -16.76 -5.00 -9.00
C PRO A 64 -17.34 -4.61 -10.36
N CYS A 65 -16.56 -3.86 -11.14
CA CYS A 65 -16.90 -3.57 -12.52
C CYS A 65 -16.81 -4.86 -13.35
N PRO A 66 -17.87 -5.27 -14.06
CA PRO A 66 -17.79 -6.41 -14.97
C PRO A 66 -16.72 -6.19 -16.05
N PRO A 67 -16.00 -7.25 -16.47
CA PRO A 67 -14.95 -7.14 -17.50
C PRO A 67 -15.47 -6.58 -18.83
N ASP A 68 -16.73 -6.89 -19.16
CA ASP A 68 -17.43 -6.50 -20.38
C ASP A 68 -18.27 -5.24 -20.23
N ALA A 69 -18.17 -4.54 -19.08
CA ALA A 69 -18.89 -3.30 -18.86
C ALA A 69 -18.51 -2.22 -19.89
N THR A 70 -19.52 -1.53 -20.40
CA THR A 70 -19.34 -0.36 -21.26
C THR A 70 -18.70 0.80 -20.50
N GLU A 71 -18.13 1.78 -21.21
CA GLU A 71 -17.56 2.98 -20.57
C GLU A 71 -18.59 3.73 -19.71
N GLY A 72 -19.83 3.79 -20.13
CA GLY A 72 -20.91 4.42 -19.36
C GLY A 72 -21.19 3.69 -18.05
N GLU A 73 -21.25 2.36 -18.08
CA GLU A 73 -21.42 1.53 -16.88
C GLU A 73 -20.22 1.64 -15.94
N ARG A 74 -19.00 1.65 -16.46
CA ARG A 74 -17.77 1.87 -15.66
C ARG A 74 -17.82 3.20 -14.94
N ARG A 75 -18.19 4.28 -15.63
CA ARG A 75 -18.35 5.60 -15.02
C ARG A 75 -19.45 5.63 -13.94
N ALA A 76 -20.56 4.93 -14.17
CA ALA A 76 -21.67 4.87 -13.22
C ALA A 76 -21.29 4.10 -11.93
N LEU A 77 -20.45 3.07 -12.02
CA LEU A 77 -19.92 2.32 -10.87
C LEU A 77 -18.88 3.10 -10.06
N GLY A 78 -18.26 4.13 -10.65
CA GLY A 78 -17.33 5.00 -10.00
C GLY A 78 -15.89 4.48 -9.95
N TYR A 79 -15.00 5.34 -9.46
CA TYR A 79 -13.55 5.09 -9.44
C TYR A 79 -13.16 3.82 -8.69
N ASN A 80 -13.75 3.57 -7.54
CA ASN A 80 -13.40 2.41 -6.70
C ASN A 80 -13.69 1.06 -7.36
N ALA A 81 -14.71 0.99 -8.22
CA ALA A 81 -15.02 -0.23 -8.95
C ALA A 81 -14.01 -0.50 -10.08
N MET A 82 -13.41 0.56 -10.66
CA MET A 82 -12.41 0.47 -11.72
C MET A 82 -10.98 0.27 -11.18
N ALA A 83 -10.67 0.86 -10.03
CA ALA A 83 -9.33 0.89 -9.44
C ALA A 83 -9.19 -0.06 -8.25
N ARG A 84 -9.78 -1.24 -8.30
CA ARG A 84 -9.82 -2.20 -7.17
C ARG A 84 -8.46 -2.55 -6.61
N LEU A 85 -7.42 -2.66 -7.44
CA LEU A 85 -6.06 -2.95 -7.00
C LEU A 85 -5.42 -1.79 -6.23
N ALA A 86 -5.87 -0.55 -6.47
CA ALA A 86 -5.35 0.62 -5.79
C ALA A 86 -6.10 0.93 -4.49
N ALA A 87 -7.34 0.46 -4.36
CA ALA A 87 -8.29 1.25 -3.60
C ALA A 87 -8.56 0.78 -2.20
N GLY A 88 -8.13 -0.21 -1.64
CA GLY A 88 -8.69 -0.30 -0.32
C GLY A 88 -8.42 -1.58 0.45
N ARG A 89 -7.61 -2.48 -0.11
CA ARG A 89 -7.38 -3.78 0.52
C ARG A 89 -5.89 -4.06 0.65
N VAL A 90 -5.51 -4.52 1.83
CA VAL A 90 -4.12 -4.90 2.15
C VAL A 90 -3.66 -6.08 1.30
N ASP A 91 -4.51 -7.06 1.04
CA ASP A 91 -4.18 -8.21 0.20
C ASP A 91 -3.86 -7.81 -1.25
N ALA A 92 -4.59 -6.85 -1.84
CA ALA A 92 -4.26 -6.30 -3.15
C ALA A 92 -2.89 -5.59 -3.14
N PHE A 93 -2.61 -4.82 -2.10
CA PHE A 93 -1.30 -4.18 -1.91
C PHE A 93 -0.18 -5.23 -1.83
N VAL A 94 -0.36 -6.28 -1.04
CA VAL A 94 0.60 -7.40 -0.91
C VAL A 94 0.83 -8.07 -2.26
N ALA A 95 -0.24 -8.36 -3.01
CA ALA A 95 -0.13 -8.98 -4.33
C ALA A 95 0.66 -8.10 -5.32
N CYS A 96 0.36 -6.80 -5.37
CA CYS A 96 1.07 -5.85 -6.23
C CYS A 96 2.56 -5.71 -5.82
N ALA A 97 2.85 -5.55 -4.53
CA ALA A 97 4.23 -5.43 -4.05
C ALA A 97 5.05 -6.69 -4.39
N GLY A 98 4.48 -7.87 -4.16
CA GLY A 98 5.12 -9.14 -4.50
C GLY A 98 5.40 -9.27 -5.99
N TRP A 99 4.46 -8.91 -6.84
CA TRP A 99 4.65 -8.95 -8.29
C TRP A 99 5.73 -7.97 -8.75
N LEU A 100 5.69 -6.72 -8.30
CA LEU A 100 6.70 -5.72 -8.65
C LEU A 100 8.11 -6.17 -8.24
N ARG A 101 8.27 -6.70 -7.03
CA ARG A 101 9.54 -7.27 -6.56
C ARG A 101 10.00 -8.45 -7.41
N SER A 102 9.09 -9.31 -7.87
CA SER A 102 9.42 -10.43 -8.77
C SER A 102 9.95 -9.96 -10.13
N LYS A 103 9.67 -8.71 -10.52
CA LYS A 103 10.20 -8.04 -11.72
C LYS A 103 11.50 -7.28 -11.46
N GLY A 104 12.06 -7.37 -10.25
CA GLY A 104 13.27 -6.65 -9.85
C GLY A 104 13.06 -5.15 -9.68
N LEU A 105 11.81 -4.74 -9.44
CA LEU A 105 11.48 -3.36 -9.11
C LEU A 105 11.52 -3.15 -7.60
N SER A 106 11.90 -1.94 -7.17
CA SER A 106 11.95 -1.55 -5.77
C SER A 106 10.54 -1.27 -5.26
N ALA A 107 9.85 -2.32 -4.80
CA ALA A 107 8.63 -2.22 -4.04
C ALA A 107 8.88 -2.70 -2.60
N PRO A 108 8.15 -2.21 -1.58
CA PRO A 108 8.44 -2.55 -0.20
C PRO A 108 8.28 -4.05 0.06
N GLU A 109 9.20 -4.60 0.83
CA GLU A 109 9.04 -5.95 1.37
C GLU A 109 7.89 -5.97 2.38
N ILE A 110 7.05 -6.98 2.29
CA ILE A 110 5.97 -7.21 3.25
C ILE A 110 6.51 -8.10 4.35
N ILE A 111 6.73 -7.56 5.53
CA ILE A 111 7.24 -8.30 6.69
C ILE A 111 6.14 -9.18 7.27
N VAL A 112 4.97 -8.61 7.45
CA VAL A 112 3.76 -9.32 7.90
C VAL A 112 2.53 -8.55 7.45
N ALA A 113 1.42 -9.25 7.20
CA ALA A 113 0.15 -8.63 6.86
C ALA A 113 -1.03 -9.43 7.44
N ASP A 114 -2.04 -8.70 7.90
CA ASP A 114 -3.38 -9.19 8.25
C ASP A 114 -4.40 -8.44 7.39
N ALA A 115 -4.71 -9.00 6.24
CA ALA A 115 -5.61 -8.37 5.30
C ALA A 115 -7.05 -8.21 5.83
N PRO A 116 -7.63 -9.20 6.53
CA PRO A 116 -8.92 -9.02 7.19
C PRO A 116 -8.96 -7.88 8.20
N ALA A 117 -7.92 -7.72 9.01
CA ALA A 117 -7.82 -6.63 9.97
C ALA A 117 -7.43 -5.29 9.32
N GLY A 118 -6.87 -5.33 8.12
CA GLY A 118 -6.40 -4.16 7.39
C GLY A 118 -5.05 -3.64 7.86
N PHE A 119 -4.15 -4.51 8.29
CA PHE A 119 -2.82 -4.16 8.80
C PHE A 119 -1.70 -4.78 7.99
N ALA A 120 -0.59 -4.06 7.85
CA ALA A 120 0.66 -4.62 7.38
C ALA A 120 1.87 -3.91 8.00
N VAL A 121 2.98 -4.65 8.17
CA VAL A 121 4.30 -4.09 8.44
C VAL A 121 5.15 -4.27 7.20
N LEU A 122 5.76 -3.18 6.76
CA LEU A 122 6.44 -3.04 5.48
C LEU A 122 7.89 -2.57 5.70
N GLU A 123 8.73 -2.83 4.72
CA GLU A 123 10.03 -2.17 4.59
C GLU A 123 9.87 -0.65 4.54
N ASP A 124 10.72 0.08 5.28
CA ASP A 124 10.84 1.54 5.18
C ASP A 124 11.79 1.89 4.04
N LEU A 125 11.27 2.37 2.93
CA LEU A 125 12.05 2.78 1.75
C LEU A 125 12.69 4.18 1.93
N GLY A 126 12.48 4.84 3.07
CA GLY A 126 13.04 6.16 3.39
C GLY A 126 12.19 7.32 2.90
N ASP A 127 12.81 8.50 2.90
CA ASP A 127 12.13 9.78 2.66
C ASP A 127 12.64 10.50 1.40
N ASP A 128 13.49 9.85 0.60
CA ASP A 128 14.10 10.44 -0.61
C ASP A 128 13.11 10.45 -1.78
N LEU A 129 12.01 11.16 -1.59
CA LEU A 129 11.02 11.36 -2.64
C LEU A 129 11.57 12.32 -3.69
N TYR A 130 11.28 12.08 -4.97
CA TYR A 130 11.71 12.95 -6.07
C TYR A 130 11.34 14.42 -5.83
N ALA A 131 10.13 14.68 -5.35
CA ALA A 131 9.70 16.04 -5.03
C ALA A 131 10.59 16.69 -3.95
N THR A 132 11.01 15.93 -2.94
CA THR A 132 11.90 16.41 -1.88
C THR A 132 13.30 16.68 -2.40
N LEU A 133 13.85 15.77 -3.20
CA LEU A 133 15.18 15.90 -3.80
C LEU A 133 15.25 17.10 -4.75
N ILE A 134 14.27 17.24 -5.65
CA ILE A 134 14.18 18.37 -6.58
C ILE A 134 14.02 19.71 -5.84
N ALA A 135 13.18 19.76 -4.81
CA ALA A 135 13.05 20.94 -3.97
C ALA A 135 14.34 21.26 -3.20
N GLY A 136 15.15 20.24 -2.90
CA GLY A 136 16.49 20.36 -2.31
C GLY A 136 17.58 20.85 -3.28
N GLY A 137 17.28 20.91 -4.58
CA GLY A 137 18.20 21.38 -5.62
C GLY A 137 18.87 20.29 -6.46
N ASP A 138 18.43 19.03 -6.31
CA ASP A 138 18.90 17.94 -7.18
C ASP A 138 18.41 18.13 -8.62
N ASP A 139 19.20 17.66 -9.58
CA ASP A 139 18.81 17.70 -11.00
C ASP A 139 17.65 16.74 -11.25
N GLU A 140 16.58 17.26 -11.80
CA GLU A 140 15.36 16.47 -12.09
C GLU A 140 15.55 15.49 -13.25
N ALA A 141 16.40 15.79 -14.23
CA ALA A 141 16.52 14.98 -15.44
C ALA A 141 16.95 13.53 -15.15
N PRO A 142 18.00 13.24 -14.36
CA PRO A 142 18.35 11.85 -14.00
C PRO A 142 17.24 11.11 -13.22
N LEU A 143 16.47 11.84 -12.40
CA LEU A 143 15.36 11.25 -11.63
C LEU A 143 14.23 10.82 -12.56
N TYR A 144 13.84 11.67 -13.51
CA TYR A 144 12.82 11.31 -14.51
C TYR A 144 13.31 10.22 -15.47
N ASP A 145 14.57 10.23 -15.87
CA ASP A 145 15.15 9.15 -16.67
C ASP A 145 15.05 7.80 -15.95
N ALA A 146 15.39 7.75 -14.66
CA ALA A 146 15.25 6.54 -13.84
C ALA A 146 13.79 6.06 -13.72
N ALA A 147 12.84 7.01 -13.61
CA ALA A 147 11.42 6.68 -13.59
C ALA A 147 10.95 6.11 -14.92
N VAL A 148 11.36 6.69 -16.04
CA VAL A 148 11.05 6.21 -17.39
C VAL A 148 11.64 4.80 -17.61
N ASP A 149 12.89 4.58 -17.24
CA ASP A 149 13.54 3.27 -17.33
C ASP A 149 12.79 2.21 -16.51
N THR A 150 12.28 2.58 -15.34
CA THR A 150 11.45 1.72 -14.50
C THR A 150 10.14 1.36 -15.20
N LEU A 151 9.47 2.33 -15.82
CA LEU A 151 8.25 2.10 -16.60
C LEU A 151 8.52 1.23 -17.83
N VAL A 152 9.63 1.45 -18.52
CA VAL A 152 10.04 0.60 -19.66
C VAL A 152 10.19 -0.86 -19.22
N LYS A 153 10.86 -1.10 -18.10
CA LYS A 153 10.98 -2.47 -17.53
C LYS A 153 9.62 -3.07 -17.19
N LEU A 154 8.75 -2.27 -16.54
CA LEU A 154 7.42 -2.73 -16.15
C LEU A 154 6.56 -3.11 -17.35
N HIS A 155 6.68 -2.37 -18.47
CA HIS A 155 5.87 -2.56 -19.66
C HIS A 155 6.53 -3.53 -20.69
N ALA A 156 7.75 -4.00 -20.43
CA ALA A 156 8.44 -4.93 -21.31
C ALA A 156 7.77 -6.31 -21.43
N GLU A 157 7.00 -6.68 -20.42
CA GLU A 157 6.25 -7.92 -20.36
C GLU A 157 4.77 -7.65 -20.12
N ALA A 158 3.92 -8.48 -20.72
CA ALA A 158 2.50 -8.42 -20.43
C ALA A 158 2.24 -8.74 -18.93
N PRO A 159 1.36 -7.99 -18.26
CA PRO A 159 0.99 -8.32 -16.90
C PRO A 159 0.28 -9.68 -16.84
N PRO A 160 0.37 -10.42 -15.73
CA PRO A 160 -0.39 -11.64 -15.57
C PRO A 160 -1.89 -11.33 -15.55
N ALA A 161 -2.70 -12.26 -16.04
CA ALA A 161 -4.17 -12.09 -15.98
C ALA A 161 -4.71 -12.01 -14.55
N VAL A 162 -3.99 -12.57 -13.58
CA VAL A 162 -4.35 -12.59 -12.16
C VAL A 162 -3.10 -12.38 -11.32
N LEU A 163 -3.16 -11.50 -10.34
CA LEU A 163 -2.19 -11.41 -9.24
C LEU A 163 -2.65 -12.25 -8.05
N GLU A 164 -1.70 -12.91 -7.39
CA GLU A 164 -1.95 -13.68 -6.17
C GLU A 164 -1.10 -13.10 -5.03
N GLY A 165 -1.71 -12.94 -3.86
CA GLY A 165 -1.02 -12.44 -2.67
C GLY A 165 -1.99 -12.15 -1.54
N GLY A 166 -1.47 -12.15 -0.30
CA GLY A 166 -2.26 -11.87 0.90
C GLY A 166 -3.44 -12.83 1.11
N GLY A 167 -3.40 -14.04 0.52
CA GLY A 167 -4.49 -15.01 0.61
C GLY A 167 -5.61 -14.81 -0.42
N SER A 168 -5.47 -13.88 -1.34
CA SER A 168 -6.48 -13.53 -2.34
C SER A 168 -5.94 -13.56 -3.77
N ARG A 169 -6.88 -13.61 -4.73
CA ARG A 169 -6.59 -13.57 -6.16
C ARG A 169 -7.22 -12.32 -6.78
N TRP A 170 -6.43 -11.57 -7.54
CA TRP A 170 -6.80 -10.30 -8.12
C TRP A 170 -6.71 -10.37 -9.64
N PRO A 171 -7.84 -10.38 -10.37
CA PRO A 171 -7.82 -10.25 -11.82
C PRO A 171 -7.32 -8.85 -12.20
N LEU A 172 -6.40 -8.81 -13.15
CA LEU A 172 -5.97 -7.58 -13.82
C LEU A 172 -6.83 -7.41 -15.08
N LEU A 173 -7.46 -6.26 -15.18
CA LEU A 173 -8.35 -5.90 -16.29
C LEU A 173 -7.56 -5.25 -17.43
#